data_7a49fcc65c1b25db778f04399201c400
#
_entry.id   7a49fcc65c1b25db778f04399201c400
#
_cell.length_a   1.000
_cell.length_b   1.000
_cell.length_c   1.000
_cell.angle_alpha   90.00
_cell.angle_beta   90.00
_cell.angle_gamma   90.00
#
_symmetry.space_group_name_H-M   'P 1'
#
loop_
_entity.id
_entity.type
_entity.pdbx_description
1 polymer ?
#
loop_
_entity_poly.entity_id
_entity_poly.type
_entity_poly.pdbx_seq_one_letter_code
_entity_poly.pdbx_strand_id
1 'polypeptide(L)'
;CMGCNALFAAVPPAIRPDAKIETRIEKILGRLTLEEKIGQMCQLTVSMVTDMNDSGHPFISDELLDTVIGHYKVGSILNVPFDEAQSREAWTQIIGRIQRRSLDCLGIPCIYGVDQMHGASYTRGATFFPQGINMGAALNCELMRRSSEISAYETRACAIPWNFAPVMDLGRDPRWSRMWESY
;
A
#
# COMPACT_ATOMS: atom_id res chain seq x y z
N CYS A 1 0.13 -26.06 37.18
CA CYS A 1 0.01 -25.36 35.91
C CYS A 1 0.90 -26.03 34.87
N MET A 2 0.46 -27.17 34.35
CA MET A 2 1.05 -27.79 33.14
C MET A 2 0.05 -27.55 32.02
N GLY A 3 0.40 -26.78 30.98
CA GLY A 3 -0.47 -26.68 29.84
C GLY A 3 -0.35 -25.44 28.96
N CYS A 4 0.69 -24.58 29.10
CA CYS A 4 0.80 -23.38 28.26
C CYS A 4 1.89 -23.43 27.16
N ASN A 5 2.56 -24.56 26.96
CA ASN A 5 3.68 -24.66 26.02
C ASN A 5 3.31 -25.24 24.65
N ALA A 6 2.03 -25.48 24.36
CA ALA A 6 1.62 -26.08 23.09
C ALA A 6 1.05 -25.10 22.07
N LEU A 7 1.05 -23.78 22.35
CA LEU A 7 0.39 -22.77 21.49
C LEU A 7 1.34 -21.93 20.63
N PHE A 8 2.62 -22.18 20.65
CA PHE A 8 3.58 -21.58 19.71
C PHE A 8 4.16 -22.62 18.75
N ALA A 9 3.29 -23.39 18.09
CA ALA A 9 3.70 -23.96 16.82
C ALA A 9 4.06 -22.77 15.92
N ALA A 10 5.32 -22.67 15.48
CA ALA A 10 5.77 -21.60 14.61
C ALA A 10 4.79 -21.51 13.42
N VAL A 11 4.02 -20.43 13.37
CA VAL A 11 3.16 -20.19 12.22
C VAL A 11 4.10 -20.09 11.01
N PRO A 12 3.93 -20.93 10.00
CA PRO A 12 4.82 -20.87 8.85
C PRO A 12 4.73 -19.46 8.24
N PRO A 13 5.84 -18.87 7.80
CA PRO A 13 5.83 -17.54 7.22
C PRO A 13 4.86 -17.49 6.03
N ALA A 14 4.09 -16.42 5.93
CA ALA A 14 3.12 -16.23 4.85
C ALA A 14 3.78 -16.32 3.45
N ILE A 15 5.05 -15.92 3.37
CA ILE A 15 5.90 -16.08 2.19
C ILE A 15 7.01 -17.08 2.57
N ARG A 16 7.09 -18.18 1.84
CA ARG A 16 8.17 -19.16 2.02
C ARG A 16 9.49 -18.52 1.59
N PRO A 17 10.57 -18.66 2.36
CA PRO A 17 11.89 -18.22 1.94
C PRO A 17 12.29 -18.91 0.63
N ASP A 18 12.75 -18.11 -0.33
CA ASP A 18 13.32 -18.60 -1.60
C ASP A 18 14.78 -18.14 -1.69
N ALA A 19 15.69 -19.11 -1.65
CA ALA A 19 17.14 -18.81 -1.66
C ALA A 19 17.58 -18.01 -2.89
N LYS A 20 16.91 -18.14 -4.03
CA LYS A 20 17.23 -17.35 -5.23
C LYS A 20 16.82 -15.89 -5.07
N ILE A 21 15.65 -15.67 -4.46
CA ILE A 21 15.15 -14.32 -4.15
C ILE A 21 16.06 -13.67 -3.11
N GLU A 22 16.38 -14.36 -2.01
CA GLU A 22 17.27 -13.86 -0.96
C GLU A 22 18.64 -13.49 -1.52
N THR A 23 19.25 -14.35 -2.32
CA THR A 23 20.55 -14.06 -2.98
C THR A 23 20.47 -12.82 -3.88
N ARG A 24 19.34 -12.61 -4.57
CA ARG A 24 19.13 -11.41 -5.40
C ARG A 24 18.98 -10.16 -4.53
N ILE A 25 18.27 -10.24 -3.42
CA ILE A 25 18.10 -9.15 -2.46
C ILE A 25 19.45 -8.74 -1.89
N GLU A 26 20.25 -9.68 -1.41
CA GLU A 26 21.61 -9.42 -0.87
C GLU A 26 22.51 -8.75 -1.91
N LYS A 27 22.46 -9.20 -3.16
CA LYS A 27 23.21 -8.58 -4.26
C LYS A 27 22.75 -7.14 -4.52
N ILE A 28 21.46 -6.84 -4.44
CA ILE A 28 20.94 -5.49 -4.58
C ILE A 28 21.39 -4.63 -3.41
N LEU A 29 21.21 -5.09 -2.18
CA LEU A 29 21.60 -4.38 -0.95
C LEU A 29 23.11 -4.08 -0.93
N GLY A 30 23.94 -4.99 -1.39
CA GLY A 30 25.39 -4.84 -1.43
C GLY A 30 25.89 -3.74 -2.39
N ARG A 31 25.11 -3.37 -3.40
CA ARG A 31 25.46 -2.31 -4.37
C ARG A 31 24.92 -0.93 -4.02
N LEU A 32 23.92 -0.85 -3.15
CA LEU A 32 23.30 0.43 -2.77
C LEU A 32 24.21 1.21 -1.82
N THR A 33 24.30 2.53 -2.03
CA THR A 33 24.92 3.46 -1.09
C THR A 33 24.07 3.59 0.17
N LEU A 34 24.60 4.27 1.19
CA LEU A 34 23.84 4.53 2.42
C LEU A 34 22.64 5.43 2.14
N GLU A 35 22.81 6.46 1.32
CA GLU A 35 21.76 7.40 0.93
C GLU A 35 20.64 6.70 0.15
N GLU A 36 20.99 5.81 -0.78
CA GLU A 36 20.03 5.02 -1.53
C GLU A 36 19.23 4.07 -0.62
N LYS A 37 19.90 3.44 0.36
CA LYS A 37 19.21 2.61 1.37
C LYS A 37 18.26 3.43 2.23
N ILE A 38 18.65 4.62 2.67
CA ILE A 38 17.80 5.54 3.42
C ILE A 38 16.59 5.95 2.57
N GLY A 39 16.81 6.33 1.31
CA GLY A 39 15.73 6.67 0.39
C GLY A 39 14.72 5.53 0.21
N GLN A 40 15.21 4.29 0.06
CA GLN A 40 14.33 3.11 -0.05
C GLN A 40 13.49 2.83 1.21
N MET A 41 13.91 3.31 2.38
CA MET A 41 13.16 3.21 3.64
C MET A 41 12.16 4.36 3.84
N CYS A 42 12.19 5.39 2.98
CA CYS A 42 11.27 6.52 3.07
C CYS A 42 9.96 6.23 2.32
N GLN A 43 8.86 6.68 2.90
CA GLN A 43 7.54 6.71 2.29
C GLN A 43 7.01 8.15 2.27
N LEU A 44 6.58 8.63 1.11
CA LEU A 44 6.03 9.98 0.95
C LEU A 44 4.62 9.92 0.36
N THR A 45 3.82 10.94 0.66
CA THR A 45 2.49 11.08 0.04
C THR A 45 2.62 11.41 -1.45
N VAL A 46 1.66 10.96 -2.24
CA VAL A 46 1.61 11.21 -3.70
C VAL A 46 1.57 12.70 -4.04
N SER A 47 1.13 13.56 -3.14
CA SER A 47 1.17 15.01 -3.32
C SER A 47 2.60 15.55 -3.52
N MET A 48 3.63 14.85 -3.05
CA MET A 48 5.04 15.23 -3.26
C MET A 48 5.52 15.06 -4.71
N VAL A 49 4.75 14.36 -5.53
CA VAL A 49 5.02 14.15 -6.98
C VAL A 49 3.88 14.70 -7.85
N THR A 50 2.97 15.48 -7.23
CA THR A 50 1.83 16.11 -7.90
C THR A 50 2.10 17.59 -8.10
N ASP A 51 1.77 18.11 -9.25
CA ASP A 51 1.82 19.53 -9.60
C ASP A 51 0.52 19.96 -10.28
N MET A 52 0.34 21.25 -10.50
CA MET A 52 -0.82 21.85 -11.15
C MET A 52 -0.45 22.38 -12.52
N ASN A 53 -1.22 22.07 -13.56
CA ASN A 53 -1.03 22.65 -14.87
C ASN A 53 -1.60 24.09 -14.93
N ASP A 54 -1.36 24.80 -16.04
CA ASP A 54 -1.81 26.18 -16.25
C ASP A 54 -3.33 26.37 -16.12
N SER A 55 -4.10 25.31 -16.28
CA SER A 55 -5.56 25.30 -16.14
C SER A 55 -6.02 24.91 -14.73
N GLY A 56 -5.11 24.74 -13.78
CA GLY A 56 -5.40 24.38 -12.39
C GLY A 56 -5.81 22.92 -12.21
N HIS A 57 -5.49 22.01 -13.15
CA HIS A 57 -5.73 20.58 -12.99
C HIS A 57 -4.47 19.87 -12.46
N PRO A 58 -4.60 19.02 -11.43
CA PRO A 58 -3.47 18.29 -10.88
C PRO A 58 -2.99 17.19 -11.82
N PHE A 59 -1.68 16.96 -11.84
CA PHE A 59 -1.05 15.90 -12.61
C PHE A 59 0.21 15.38 -11.91
N ILE A 60 0.67 14.20 -12.27
CA ILE A 60 1.95 13.69 -11.79
C ILE A 60 3.07 14.35 -12.59
N SER A 61 3.94 15.10 -11.92
CA SER A 61 5.03 15.86 -12.52
C SER A 61 6.28 14.98 -12.70
N ASP A 62 6.86 15.00 -13.90
CA ASP A 62 8.12 14.29 -14.17
C ASP A 62 9.30 14.93 -13.42
N GLU A 63 9.32 16.24 -13.25
CA GLU A 63 10.34 16.96 -12.48
C GLU A 63 10.33 16.58 -11.00
N LEU A 64 9.12 16.52 -10.40
CA LEU A 64 8.98 16.07 -9.01
C LEU A 64 9.29 14.57 -8.85
N LEU A 65 8.93 13.74 -9.84
CA LEU A 65 9.34 12.34 -9.87
C LEU A 65 10.87 12.20 -9.94
N ASP A 66 11.53 13.03 -10.75
CA ASP A 66 12.99 13.07 -10.85
C ASP A 66 13.64 13.47 -9.53
N THR A 67 13.03 14.39 -8.82
CA THR A 67 13.49 14.81 -7.49
C THR A 67 13.26 13.71 -6.45
N VAL A 68 12.03 13.24 -6.29
CA VAL A 68 11.63 12.33 -5.21
C VAL A 68 12.22 10.92 -5.43
N ILE A 69 12.04 10.37 -6.61
CA ILE A 69 12.46 8.99 -6.92
C ILE A 69 13.85 8.99 -7.58
N GLY A 70 14.10 9.93 -8.48
CA GLY A 70 15.35 10.01 -9.21
C GLY A 70 16.54 10.44 -8.35
N HIS A 71 16.39 11.49 -7.55
CA HIS A 71 17.46 12.02 -6.70
C HIS A 71 17.45 11.37 -5.31
N TYR A 72 16.35 11.49 -4.57
CA TYR A 72 16.26 10.99 -3.19
C TYR A 72 16.01 9.49 -3.06
N LYS A 73 15.76 8.77 -4.15
CA LYS A 73 15.60 7.30 -4.19
C LYS A 73 14.46 6.80 -3.28
N VAL A 74 13.40 7.58 -3.10
CA VAL A 74 12.27 7.22 -2.26
C VAL A 74 11.65 5.91 -2.74
N GLY A 75 11.54 4.93 -1.82
CA GLY A 75 11.14 3.56 -2.12
C GLY A 75 9.63 3.32 -2.04
N SER A 76 8.86 4.25 -1.46
CA SER A 76 7.43 4.07 -1.28
C SER A 76 6.65 5.38 -1.42
N ILE A 77 5.49 5.29 -2.08
CA ILE A 77 4.51 6.39 -2.21
C ILE A 77 3.18 5.92 -1.62
N LEU A 78 2.40 6.83 -1.05
CA LEU A 78 1.09 6.51 -0.48
C LEU A 78 0.02 7.55 -0.81
N ASN A 79 -1.22 7.22 -0.48
CA ASN A 79 -2.45 7.99 -0.61
C ASN A 79 -3.09 8.03 -2.00
N VAL A 80 -4.27 8.63 -2.05
CA VAL A 80 -5.05 8.79 -3.28
C VAL A 80 -4.54 9.98 -4.08
N PRO A 81 -4.29 9.83 -5.40
CA PRO A 81 -3.89 10.95 -6.23
C PRO A 81 -5.02 11.99 -6.34
N PHE A 82 -4.64 13.27 -6.25
CA PHE A 82 -5.52 14.41 -6.52
C PHE A 82 -6.72 14.52 -5.57
N ASP A 83 -6.67 13.85 -4.41
CA ASP A 83 -7.75 13.80 -3.41
C ASP A 83 -9.11 13.30 -3.98
N GLU A 84 -9.07 12.54 -5.07
CA GLU A 84 -10.25 12.00 -5.75
C GLU A 84 -10.10 10.50 -6.06
N ALA A 85 -11.23 9.78 -6.00
CA ALA A 85 -11.28 8.40 -6.48
C ALA A 85 -10.96 8.34 -7.99
N GLN A 86 -10.00 7.53 -8.37
CA GLN A 86 -9.51 7.40 -9.74
C GLN A 86 -10.17 6.22 -10.46
N SER A 87 -10.25 6.30 -11.81
CA SER A 87 -10.58 5.10 -12.58
C SER A 87 -9.43 4.09 -12.54
N ARG A 88 -9.73 2.83 -12.85
CA ARG A 88 -8.71 1.77 -12.97
C ARG A 88 -7.60 2.17 -13.95
N GLU A 89 -7.97 2.76 -15.07
CA GLU A 89 -7.04 3.19 -16.12
C GLU A 89 -6.13 4.32 -15.61
N ALA A 90 -6.69 5.31 -14.93
CA ALA A 90 -5.93 6.41 -14.33
C ALA A 90 -4.96 5.89 -13.26
N TRP A 91 -5.39 5.01 -12.37
CA TRP A 91 -4.53 4.34 -11.40
C TRP A 91 -3.35 3.63 -12.07
N THR A 92 -3.64 2.81 -13.08
CA THR A 92 -2.60 2.06 -13.81
C THR A 92 -1.59 2.99 -14.49
N GLN A 93 -2.04 4.11 -15.05
CA GLN A 93 -1.16 5.10 -15.67
C GLN A 93 -0.26 5.81 -14.64
N ILE A 94 -0.84 6.27 -13.53
CA ILE A 94 -0.12 6.96 -12.46
C ILE A 94 0.94 6.05 -11.85
N ILE A 95 0.54 4.86 -11.43
CA ILE A 95 1.46 3.89 -10.82
C ILE A 95 2.51 3.45 -11.86
N GLY A 96 2.11 3.25 -13.11
CA GLY A 96 3.03 2.89 -14.18
C GLY A 96 4.12 3.95 -14.44
N ARG A 97 3.82 5.25 -14.31
CA ARG A 97 4.83 6.32 -14.40
C ARG A 97 5.81 6.26 -13.23
N ILE A 98 5.30 6.14 -12.01
CA ILE A 98 6.11 6.02 -10.79
C ILE A 98 7.03 4.80 -10.88
N GLN A 99 6.49 3.64 -11.29
CA GLN A 99 7.24 2.39 -11.42
C GLN A 99 8.36 2.50 -12.46
N ARG A 100 8.08 3.04 -13.65
CA ARG A 100 9.10 3.23 -14.68
C ARG A 100 10.26 4.06 -14.14
N ARG A 101 9.95 5.20 -13.49
CA ARG A 101 11.00 6.07 -12.93
C ARG A 101 11.86 5.35 -11.88
N SER A 102 11.23 4.57 -10.99
CA SER A 102 11.93 3.82 -9.95
C SER A 102 12.84 2.73 -10.54
N LEU A 103 12.33 1.99 -11.51
CA LEU A 103 13.09 0.93 -12.19
C LEU A 103 14.27 1.50 -13.00
N ASP A 104 14.07 2.62 -13.70
CA ASP A 104 15.12 3.27 -14.48
C ASP A 104 16.25 3.80 -13.58
N CYS A 105 15.92 4.26 -12.36
CA CYS A 105 16.91 4.83 -11.43
C CYS A 105 17.71 3.80 -10.66
N LEU A 106 17.05 2.78 -10.12
CA LEU A 106 17.68 1.80 -9.21
C LEU A 106 17.49 0.34 -9.64
N GLY A 107 16.58 0.06 -10.56
CA GLY A 107 16.14 -1.29 -10.87
C GLY A 107 15.31 -1.93 -9.75
N ILE A 108 14.76 -1.11 -8.82
CA ILE A 108 13.91 -1.52 -7.70
C ILE A 108 12.55 -0.89 -7.90
N PRO A 109 11.43 -1.66 -7.88
CA PRO A 109 10.10 -1.09 -8.01
C PRO A 109 9.72 -0.29 -6.76
N CYS A 110 9.02 0.83 -6.94
CA CYS A 110 8.45 1.61 -5.85
C CYS A 110 7.22 0.89 -5.27
N ILE A 111 7.08 0.87 -3.95
CA ILE A 111 5.89 0.34 -3.29
C ILE A 111 4.84 1.44 -3.20
N TYR A 112 3.67 1.23 -3.81
CA TYR A 112 2.55 2.17 -3.69
C TYR A 112 1.49 1.62 -2.75
N GLY A 113 1.14 2.38 -1.71
CA GLY A 113 0.20 1.97 -0.66
C GLY A 113 -1.02 2.88 -0.55
N VAL A 114 -2.17 2.30 -0.18
CA VAL A 114 -3.44 3.02 0.03
C VAL A 114 -4.21 2.47 1.21
N ASP A 115 -5.05 3.33 1.83
CA ASP A 115 -5.95 2.99 2.93
C ASP A 115 -7.35 2.62 2.40
N GLN A 116 -7.50 1.46 1.80
CA GLN A 116 -8.79 0.96 1.32
C GLN A 116 -9.40 0.00 2.34
N MET A 117 -9.89 0.53 3.44
CA MET A 117 -10.29 -0.25 4.63
C MET A 117 -11.59 -1.06 4.45
N HIS A 118 -12.53 -0.59 3.64
CA HIS A 118 -13.83 -1.23 3.44
C HIS A 118 -14.25 -1.31 1.97
N GLY A 119 -13.37 -1.88 1.16
CA GLY A 119 -13.47 -1.96 -0.29
C GLY A 119 -12.38 -1.14 -0.97
N ALA A 120 -12.26 -1.26 -2.29
CA ALA A 120 -11.34 -0.43 -3.07
C ALA A 120 -11.90 1.00 -3.24
N SER A 121 -12.17 1.68 -2.11
CA SER A 121 -12.97 2.90 -2.00
C SER A 121 -12.41 4.10 -2.77
N TYR A 122 -11.12 4.10 -3.10
CA TYR A 122 -10.49 5.14 -3.92
C TYR A 122 -10.48 4.82 -5.43
N THR A 123 -11.25 3.79 -5.82
CA THR A 123 -11.40 3.40 -7.23
C THR A 123 -12.85 3.58 -7.68
N ARG A 124 -13.07 4.35 -8.74
CA ARG A 124 -14.41 4.56 -9.31
C ARG A 124 -14.98 3.23 -9.81
N GLY A 125 -16.22 2.94 -9.40
CA GLY A 125 -16.92 1.73 -9.77
C GLY A 125 -16.52 0.46 -9.03
N ALA A 126 -15.61 0.55 -8.05
CA ALA A 126 -15.29 -0.58 -7.18
C ALA A 126 -16.39 -0.83 -6.14
N THR A 127 -16.36 -2.02 -5.55
CA THR A 127 -17.32 -2.43 -4.53
C THR A 127 -17.03 -1.72 -3.21
N PHE A 128 -18.06 -1.10 -2.65
CA PHE A 128 -18.00 -0.39 -1.37
C PHE A 128 -18.66 -1.25 -0.28
N PHE A 129 -17.90 -1.61 0.74
CA PHE A 129 -18.38 -2.42 1.86
C PHE A 129 -18.70 -1.56 3.09
N PRO A 130 -19.47 -2.09 4.05
CA PRO A 130 -19.64 -1.43 5.35
C PRO A 130 -18.29 -1.23 6.07
N GLN A 131 -18.23 -0.27 6.99
CA GLN A 131 -17.08 -0.06 7.87
C GLN A 131 -16.77 -1.32 8.69
N GLY A 132 -15.48 -1.49 9.07
CA GLY A 132 -15.01 -2.66 9.80
C GLY A 132 -15.82 -2.97 11.06
N ILE A 133 -16.14 -1.96 11.87
CA ILE A 133 -16.96 -2.10 13.06
C ILE A 133 -18.36 -2.70 12.76
N ASN A 134 -18.96 -2.35 11.63
CA ASN A 134 -20.26 -2.88 11.23
C ASN A 134 -20.14 -4.31 10.69
N MET A 135 -19.07 -4.58 9.94
CA MET A 135 -18.77 -5.94 9.47
C MET A 135 -18.47 -6.89 10.64
N GLY A 136 -17.72 -6.42 11.64
CA GLY A 136 -17.46 -7.16 12.88
C GLY A 136 -18.73 -7.47 13.66
N ALA A 137 -19.66 -6.51 13.76
CA ALA A 137 -20.96 -6.70 14.43
C ALA A 137 -21.84 -7.76 13.75
N ALA A 138 -21.63 -8.05 12.48
CA ALA A 138 -22.35 -9.12 11.77
C ALA A 138 -21.92 -10.53 12.23
N LEU A 139 -20.80 -10.68 12.93
CA LEU A 139 -20.24 -11.93 13.45
C LEU A 139 -20.14 -13.05 12.38
N ASN A 140 -19.88 -12.67 11.14
CA ASN A 140 -19.84 -13.59 10.00
C ASN A 140 -18.48 -13.55 9.29
N CYS A 141 -17.57 -14.44 9.72
CA CYS A 141 -16.20 -14.51 9.19
C CYS A 141 -16.17 -14.80 7.67
N GLU A 142 -17.14 -15.55 7.14
CA GLU A 142 -17.18 -15.87 5.71
C GLU A 142 -17.49 -14.63 4.86
N LEU A 143 -18.43 -13.79 5.29
CA LEU A 143 -18.71 -12.52 4.60
C LEU A 143 -17.51 -11.58 4.68
N MET A 144 -16.82 -11.53 5.81
CA MET A 144 -15.60 -10.72 5.97
C MET A 144 -14.49 -11.23 5.05
N ARG A 145 -14.26 -12.54 5.00
CA ARG A 145 -13.28 -13.14 4.09
C ARG A 145 -13.57 -12.77 2.64
N ARG A 146 -14.83 -12.92 2.22
CA ARG A 146 -15.25 -12.62 0.85
C ARG A 146 -15.15 -11.13 0.49
N SER A 147 -15.51 -10.22 1.39
CA SER A 147 -15.33 -8.79 1.17
C SER A 147 -13.86 -8.40 1.02
N SER A 148 -12.98 -9.00 1.82
CA SER A 148 -11.53 -8.77 1.74
C SER A 148 -10.95 -9.31 0.43
N GLU A 149 -11.40 -10.46 -0.05
CA GLU A 149 -10.99 -11.03 -1.34
C GLU A 149 -11.37 -10.11 -2.51
N ILE A 150 -12.60 -9.59 -2.50
CA ILE A 150 -13.06 -8.65 -3.54
C ILE A 150 -12.25 -7.36 -3.48
N SER A 151 -12.07 -6.79 -2.28
CA SER A 151 -11.26 -5.57 -2.09
C SER A 151 -9.82 -5.76 -2.59
N ALA A 152 -9.19 -6.88 -2.26
CA ALA A 152 -7.84 -7.20 -2.70
C ALA A 152 -7.76 -7.35 -4.23
N TYR A 153 -8.75 -8.03 -4.82
CA TYR A 153 -8.82 -8.20 -6.27
C TYR A 153 -8.95 -6.86 -7.00
N GLU A 154 -9.90 -6.00 -6.58
CA GLU A 154 -10.15 -4.70 -7.19
C GLU A 154 -8.95 -3.74 -7.00
N THR A 155 -8.32 -3.75 -5.81
CA THR A 155 -7.09 -3.01 -5.54
C THR A 155 -5.96 -3.45 -6.47
N ARG A 156 -5.73 -4.74 -6.62
CA ARG A 156 -4.71 -5.28 -7.54
C ARG A 156 -4.99 -4.97 -9.00
N ALA A 157 -6.27 -4.96 -9.41
CA ALA A 157 -6.69 -4.60 -10.76
C ALA A 157 -6.33 -3.16 -11.14
N CYS A 158 -6.10 -2.29 -10.14
CA CYS A 158 -5.63 -0.91 -10.28
C CYS A 158 -4.10 -0.77 -10.23
N ALA A 159 -3.36 -1.87 -10.30
CA ALA A 159 -1.90 -1.94 -10.15
C ALA A 159 -1.38 -1.51 -8.76
N ILE A 160 -2.24 -1.38 -7.75
CA ILE A 160 -1.87 -1.03 -6.38
C ILE A 160 -1.33 -2.28 -5.68
N PRO A 161 -0.05 -2.31 -5.27
CA PRO A 161 0.56 -3.51 -4.69
C PRO A 161 0.32 -3.65 -3.19
N TRP A 162 -0.03 -2.58 -2.48
CA TRP A 162 -0.14 -2.55 -1.02
C TRP A 162 -1.42 -1.85 -0.57
N ASN A 163 -2.22 -2.56 0.20
CA ASN A 163 -3.37 -1.99 0.92
C ASN A 163 -3.09 -2.05 2.42
N PHE A 164 -3.32 -0.94 3.16
CA PHE A 164 -3.10 -0.84 4.61
C PHE A 164 -4.26 -1.44 5.42
N ALA A 165 -5.03 -2.33 4.84
CA ALA A 165 -6.15 -3.04 5.47
C ALA A 165 -5.86 -4.56 5.56
N PRO A 166 -6.50 -5.28 6.51
CA PRO A 166 -7.42 -4.77 7.53
C PRO A 166 -6.72 -4.01 8.65
N VAL A 167 -7.43 -3.07 9.28
CA VAL A 167 -6.99 -2.41 10.51
C VAL A 167 -7.11 -3.43 11.66
N MET A 168 -5.99 -3.69 12.35
CA MET A 168 -5.89 -4.72 13.39
C MET A 168 -6.03 -4.16 14.81
N ASP A 169 -6.49 -2.93 14.94
CA ASP A 169 -6.64 -2.22 16.20
C ASP A 169 -7.88 -2.68 16.99
N LEU A 170 -7.84 -2.47 18.30
CA LEU A 170 -8.95 -2.75 19.21
C LEU A 170 -9.64 -1.44 19.58
N GLY A 171 -10.81 -1.17 19.03
CA GLY A 171 -11.62 0.00 19.28
C GLY A 171 -12.34 -0.04 20.63
N ARG A 172 -11.61 -0.02 21.77
CA ARG A 172 -12.19 -0.12 23.12
C ARG A 172 -12.50 1.22 23.78
N ASP A 173 -11.79 2.27 23.39
CA ASP A 173 -11.92 3.58 24.03
C ASP A 173 -12.45 4.61 23.02
N PRO A 174 -13.66 5.18 23.24
CA PRO A 174 -14.25 6.15 22.31
C PRO A 174 -13.51 7.49 22.22
N ARG A 175 -12.53 7.75 23.11
CA ARG A 175 -11.66 8.92 23.02
C ARG A 175 -10.58 8.76 21.95
N TRP A 176 -10.30 7.53 21.50
CA TRP A 176 -9.40 7.29 20.40
C TRP A 176 -10.04 7.70 19.07
N SER A 177 -9.46 8.67 18.39
CA SER A 177 -10.05 9.31 17.19
C SER A 177 -10.28 8.36 16.01
N ARG A 178 -9.54 7.24 15.95
CA ARG A 178 -9.64 6.20 14.91
C ARG A 178 -10.39 4.95 15.35
N MET A 179 -11.13 4.99 16.46
CA MET A 179 -11.91 3.86 16.97
C MET A 179 -12.87 3.28 15.90
N TRP A 180 -13.44 4.12 15.08
CA TRP A 180 -14.36 3.75 14.00
C TRP A 180 -13.74 2.92 12.88
N GLU A 181 -12.42 2.89 12.77
CA GLU A 181 -11.69 2.10 11.76
C GLU A 181 -11.53 0.62 12.17
N SER A 182 -11.73 0.29 13.45
CA SER A 182 -11.55 -1.06 13.99
C SER A 182 -12.77 -1.96 13.72
N TYR A 183 -12.63 -3.25 14.09
CA TYR A 183 -13.67 -4.28 13.96
C TYR A 183 -14.38 -4.55 15.29
#